data_62a8202027020720b38da71b4c244725
#
_entry.id   62a8202027020720b38da71b4c244725
#
_cell.length_a   1.000
_cell.length_b   1.000
_cell.length_c   1.000
_cell.angle_alpha   90.00
_cell.angle_beta   90.00
_cell.angle_gamma   90.00
#
_symmetry.space_group_name_H-M   'P 1'
#
loop_
_entity.id
_entity.type
_entity.pdbx_description
1 polymer ?
#
loop_
_entity_poly.entity_id
_entity_poly.type
_entity_poly.pdbx_seq_one_letter_code
_entity_poly.pdbx_strand_id
1 'polypeptide(L)'
;MKPIVAVVGRPNVGKSTLVNRLAQTSDAIVHESRGVTRDRSYHTADWNGREFTIVDTGGIEPLKSDDVFATSIRDQALAAAEEAAVILFVVDGRTGVTEEDESVARMLKRSDKPVFLLVNKLDNPDRENDSIWEFYSLGIGEPTPLSALHGHGTGDLLDDIVALLPEEEDEVADEFPDALNVAIIGRPNAGKSSLFNRILGADRSIVSNIAGTTRDAIDTVVERDGKHYRMVDTAGIRKKSTVYENIEYYSMVRGLRAIDRADVALLVVDASVGVTEQDQKVMGLAIERGCAIVVLLNKWDLLDDDRKREACMETVDRRLGVMAPWAQYLRISALTGRSVEKIWAMVDAAEKTRSQKITTSRLNTFLTDLREFGHTVVDGKRRLRMHYVTQTGVNPPTFTFFVNHSDLVNDTYQRYVENRMRSTFDFSGTPIRLFFRKKEQKDA
;
A
#
# COMPACT_ATOMS: atom_id res chain seq x y z
N MET A 1 3.26 13.56 3.97
CA MET A 1 2.76 12.15 4.07
C MET A 1 1.25 12.18 3.98
N LYS A 2 0.60 11.27 3.21
CA LYS A 2 -0.87 11.23 3.16
C LYS A 2 -1.43 10.80 4.53
N PRO A 3 -2.29 11.62 5.16
CA PRO A 3 -2.93 11.26 6.41
C PRO A 3 -3.78 10.00 6.28
N ILE A 4 -3.87 9.20 7.34
CA ILE A 4 -4.69 7.98 7.35
C ILE A 4 -6.01 8.26 8.07
N VAL A 5 -7.12 7.88 7.44
CA VAL A 5 -8.46 7.88 7.99
C VAL A 5 -8.89 6.43 8.18
N ALA A 6 -8.99 5.97 9.43
CA ALA A 6 -9.32 4.58 9.73
C ALA A 6 -10.83 4.42 9.97
N VAL A 7 -11.43 3.41 9.33
CA VAL A 7 -12.85 3.07 9.51
C VAL A 7 -12.97 1.86 10.42
N VAL A 8 -13.55 2.04 11.60
CA VAL A 8 -13.67 1.05 12.68
C VAL A 8 -15.13 0.78 12.99
N GLY A 9 -15.44 -0.42 13.44
CA GLY A 9 -16.76 -0.83 13.86
C GLY A 9 -16.98 -2.32 13.69
N ARG A 10 -18.03 -2.87 14.28
CA ARG A 10 -18.38 -4.29 14.21
C ARG A 10 -18.68 -4.75 12.77
N PRO A 11 -18.67 -6.06 12.48
CA PRO A 11 -19.06 -6.58 11.18
C PRO A 11 -20.46 -6.15 10.75
N ASN A 12 -20.68 -6.00 9.45
CA ASN A 12 -21.98 -5.70 8.84
C ASN A 12 -22.63 -4.34 9.18
N VAL A 13 -21.93 -3.42 9.84
CA VAL A 13 -22.42 -2.03 10.03
C VAL A 13 -22.32 -1.18 8.76
N GLY A 14 -21.67 -1.68 7.72
CA GLY A 14 -21.55 -1.00 6.42
C GLY A 14 -20.24 -0.25 6.20
N LYS A 15 -19.16 -0.62 6.89
CA LYS A 15 -17.81 -0.01 6.73
C LYS A 15 -17.34 0.00 5.29
N SER A 16 -17.30 -1.16 4.65
CA SER A 16 -16.84 -1.28 3.25
C SER A 16 -17.73 -0.53 2.26
N THR A 17 -19.04 -0.43 2.55
CA THR A 17 -19.96 0.39 1.75
C THR A 17 -19.62 1.86 1.90
N LEU A 18 -19.33 2.31 3.14
CA LEU A 18 -18.93 3.69 3.42
C LEU A 18 -17.60 4.02 2.73
N VAL A 19 -16.60 3.18 2.90
CA VAL A 19 -15.28 3.37 2.27
C VAL A 19 -15.40 3.49 0.75
N ASN A 20 -16.14 2.58 0.11
CA ASN A 20 -16.38 2.65 -1.32
C ASN A 20 -17.13 3.92 -1.73
N ARG A 21 -18.09 4.38 -0.92
CA ARG A 21 -18.84 5.60 -1.18
C ARG A 21 -17.95 6.84 -1.07
N LEU A 22 -17.18 6.96 0.01
CA LEU A 22 -16.25 8.08 0.21
C LEU A 22 -15.20 8.13 -0.91
N ALA A 23 -14.66 6.98 -1.31
CA ALA A 23 -13.72 6.88 -2.42
C ALA A 23 -14.34 7.25 -3.79
N GLN A 24 -15.65 7.03 -4.01
CA GLN A 24 -16.34 7.42 -5.24
C GLN A 24 -16.77 8.89 -5.26
N THR A 25 -17.07 9.47 -4.09
CA THR A 25 -17.53 10.86 -3.94
C THR A 25 -16.36 11.84 -4.01
N SER A 26 -15.22 11.45 -3.47
CA SER A 26 -13.96 12.17 -3.66
C SER A 26 -13.53 12.05 -5.12
N ASP A 27 -12.93 13.09 -5.71
CA ASP A 27 -12.28 13.02 -7.03
C ASP A 27 -11.09 12.05 -6.98
N ALA A 28 -11.38 10.82 -6.57
CA ALA A 28 -10.39 9.77 -6.53
C ALA A 28 -9.93 9.54 -7.96
N ILE A 29 -8.70 9.92 -8.25
CA ILE A 29 -7.96 9.37 -9.38
C ILE A 29 -7.81 7.88 -9.05
N VAL A 30 -8.84 7.11 -9.36
CA VAL A 30 -8.78 5.66 -9.35
C VAL A 30 -7.78 5.31 -10.43
N HIS A 31 -6.52 5.20 -10.06
CA HIS A 31 -5.55 4.49 -10.88
C HIS A 31 -6.01 3.03 -10.85
N GLU A 32 -6.89 2.68 -11.79
CA GLU A 32 -7.21 1.30 -12.11
C GLU A 32 -5.93 0.63 -12.62
N SER A 33 -5.08 0.22 -11.71
CA SER A 33 -4.04 -0.78 -11.97
C SER A 33 -4.77 -2.11 -12.09
N ARG A 34 -5.35 -2.35 -13.27
CA ARG A 34 -5.97 -3.63 -13.60
C ARG A 34 -4.91 -4.72 -13.57
N GLY A 35 -4.99 -5.62 -12.63
CA GLY A 35 -4.14 -6.82 -12.60
C GLY A 35 -3.65 -7.29 -11.24
N VAL A 36 -3.76 -6.47 -10.19
CA VAL A 36 -3.53 -6.90 -8.81
C VAL A 36 -4.89 -7.15 -8.17
N THR A 37 -5.04 -8.26 -7.46
CA THR A 37 -6.25 -8.57 -6.68
C THR A 37 -6.65 -7.32 -5.90
N ARG A 38 -7.84 -6.78 -6.18
CA ARG A 38 -8.44 -5.65 -5.47
C ARG A 38 -8.40 -5.93 -3.97
N ASP A 39 -7.39 -5.42 -3.29
CA ASP A 39 -7.46 -5.36 -1.83
C ASP A 39 -8.43 -4.24 -1.50
N ARG A 40 -9.66 -4.61 -1.12
CA ARG A 40 -10.77 -3.70 -0.81
C ARG A 40 -10.53 -2.87 0.46
N SER A 41 -9.35 -2.95 1.03
CA SER A 41 -9.05 -2.41 2.36
C SER A 41 -8.47 -1.00 2.33
N TYR A 42 -7.97 -0.50 1.19
CA TYR A 42 -7.28 0.79 1.09
C TYR A 42 -7.73 1.60 -0.11
N HIS A 43 -8.07 2.85 0.14
CA HIS A 43 -8.49 3.77 -0.90
C HIS A 43 -7.80 5.12 -0.71
N THR A 44 -7.17 5.64 -1.75
CA THR A 44 -6.73 7.04 -1.75
C THR A 44 -7.92 7.90 -2.14
N ALA A 45 -8.17 8.95 -1.37
CA ALA A 45 -9.20 9.94 -1.62
C ALA A 45 -8.55 11.32 -1.76
N ASP A 46 -9.11 12.16 -2.62
CA ASP A 46 -8.81 13.59 -2.74
C ASP A 46 -10.10 14.36 -2.52
N TRP A 47 -10.11 15.28 -1.57
CA TRP A 47 -11.23 16.14 -1.30
C TRP A 47 -10.75 17.56 -1.02
N ASN A 48 -11.28 18.52 -1.78
CA ASN A 48 -10.86 19.92 -1.70
C ASN A 48 -9.34 20.13 -1.85
N GLY A 49 -8.67 19.30 -2.69
CA GLY A 49 -7.23 19.34 -2.93
C GLY A 49 -6.37 18.77 -1.80
N ARG A 50 -6.99 18.07 -0.83
CA ARG A 50 -6.30 17.35 0.25
C ARG A 50 -6.37 15.85 0.02
N GLU A 51 -5.22 15.24 -0.18
CA GLU A 51 -5.13 13.80 -0.36
C GLU A 51 -4.98 13.06 0.99
N PHE A 52 -5.74 11.97 1.17
CA PHE A 52 -5.63 11.09 2.33
C PHE A 52 -5.92 9.63 1.96
N THR A 53 -5.55 8.70 2.85
CA THR A 53 -5.81 7.28 2.64
C THR A 53 -6.89 6.80 3.59
N ILE A 54 -7.98 6.24 3.05
CA ILE A 54 -9.04 5.61 3.84
C ILE A 54 -8.72 4.12 4.00
N VAL A 55 -8.78 3.62 5.23
CA VAL A 55 -8.47 2.22 5.56
C VAL A 55 -9.70 1.52 6.12
N ASP A 56 -10.20 0.48 5.40
CA ASP A 56 -11.27 -0.38 5.90
C ASP A 56 -10.71 -1.48 6.79
N THR A 57 -10.97 -1.38 8.10
CA THR A 57 -10.54 -2.40 9.05
C THR A 57 -11.31 -3.72 8.94
N GLY A 58 -12.52 -3.70 8.35
CA GLY A 58 -13.39 -4.87 8.21
C GLY A 58 -13.08 -5.78 7.04
N GLY A 59 -12.28 -5.32 6.07
CA GLY A 59 -11.86 -6.12 4.91
C GLY A 59 -10.72 -7.10 5.20
N ILE A 60 -10.16 -7.06 6.40
CA ILE A 60 -9.05 -7.91 6.86
C ILE A 60 -9.64 -9.05 7.69
N GLU A 61 -10.03 -10.14 7.05
CA GLU A 61 -10.59 -11.30 7.74
C GLU A 61 -9.49 -12.07 8.50
N PRO A 62 -9.69 -12.39 9.82
CA PRO A 62 -8.90 -13.39 10.51
C PRO A 62 -9.31 -14.79 10.04
N LEU A 63 -8.36 -15.68 9.89
CA LEU A 63 -8.60 -17.10 9.65
C LEU A 63 -9.43 -17.71 10.80
N LYS A 64 -10.56 -18.30 10.46
CA LYS A 64 -11.60 -18.96 11.24
C LYS A 64 -11.24 -19.49 12.64
N SER A 65 -11.79 -18.86 13.69
CA SER A 65 -12.29 -19.52 14.92
C SER A 65 -13.20 -18.54 15.68
N ASP A 66 -14.32 -19.01 16.20
CA ASP A 66 -15.42 -18.22 16.75
C ASP A 66 -15.09 -17.38 18.00
N ASP A 67 -14.04 -17.68 18.76
CA ASP A 67 -13.56 -16.91 19.93
C ASP A 67 -12.62 -15.73 19.55
N VAL A 68 -12.27 -15.57 18.27
CA VAL A 68 -11.32 -14.56 17.77
C VAL A 68 -12.01 -13.25 17.38
N PHE A 69 -13.34 -13.24 17.20
CA PHE A 69 -14.05 -12.07 16.67
C PHE A 69 -14.01 -10.84 17.60
N ALA A 70 -14.27 -11.02 18.89
CA ALA A 70 -14.25 -9.87 19.84
C ALA A 70 -12.82 -9.33 20.04
N THR A 71 -11.82 -10.18 20.03
CA THR A 71 -10.40 -9.81 20.09
C THR A 71 -10.00 -9.04 18.83
N SER A 72 -10.47 -9.46 17.66
CA SER A 72 -10.17 -8.85 16.36
C SER A 72 -10.68 -7.40 16.23
N ILE A 73 -11.93 -7.13 16.63
CA ILE A 73 -12.51 -5.76 16.56
C ILE A 73 -11.76 -4.81 17.50
N ARG A 74 -11.44 -5.31 18.69
CA ARG A 74 -10.69 -4.57 19.70
C ARG A 74 -9.29 -4.21 19.19
N ASP A 75 -8.61 -5.16 18.56
CA ASP A 75 -7.26 -4.98 18.04
C ASP A 75 -7.25 -4.01 16.85
N GLN A 76 -8.27 -4.06 16.00
CA GLN A 76 -8.47 -3.12 14.91
C GLN A 76 -8.67 -1.67 15.43
N ALA A 77 -9.48 -1.51 16.47
CA ALA A 77 -9.74 -0.21 17.07
C ALA A 77 -8.48 0.38 17.72
N LEU A 78 -7.66 -0.45 18.37
CA LEU A 78 -6.38 -0.03 18.95
C LEU A 78 -5.38 0.42 17.88
N ALA A 79 -5.24 -0.36 16.80
CA ALA A 79 -4.35 -0.02 15.72
C ALA A 79 -4.79 1.27 15.00
N ALA A 80 -6.10 1.45 14.80
CA ALA A 80 -6.65 2.69 14.27
C ALA A 80 -6.34 3.88 15.19
N ALA A 81 -6.51 3.70 16.51
CA ALA A 81 -6.25 4.74 17.50
C ALA A 81 -4.79 5.21 17.52
N GLU A 82 -3.82 4.34 17.24
CA GLU A 82 -2.41 4.72 17.21
C GLU A 82 -1.96 5.33 15.90
N GLU A 83 -2.45 4.83 14.77
CA GLU A 83 -1.89 5.14 13.46
C GLU A 83 -2.71 6.15 12.64
N ALA A 84 -4.01 6.30 12.90
CA ALA A 84 -4.86 7.21 12.15
C ALA A 84 -4.66 8.67 12.55
N ALA A 85 -4.85 9.59 11.58
CA ALA A 85 -5.03 11.01 11.85
C ALA A 85 -6.47 11.28 12.33
N VAL A 86 -7.44 10.54 11.73
CA VAL A 86 -8.88 10.63 12.06
C VAL A 86 -9.47 9.22 12.08
N ILE A 87 -10.37 8.95 13.01
CA ILE A 87 -11.06 7.67 13.16
C ILE A 87 -12.54 7.83 12.86
N LEU A 88 -13.06 7.00 11.97
CA LEU A 88 -14.49 6.90 11.67
C LEU A 88 -15.04 5.66 12.38
N PHE A 89 -15.72 5.86 13.51
CA PHE A 89 -16.38 4.78 14.24
C PHE A 89 -17.79 4.61 13.72
N VAL A 90 -18.04 3.51 13.00
CA VAL A 90 -19.31 3.22 12.32
C VAL A 90 -20.14 2.26 13.14
N VAL A 91 -21.36 2.67 13.45
CA VAL A 91 -22.39 1.87 14.14
C VAL A 91 -23.65 1.73 13.26
N ASP A 92 -24.49 0.76 13.56
CA ASP A 92 -25.70 0.46 12.80
C ASP A 92 -26.92 1.11 13.46
N GLY A 93 -27.50 2.14 12.81
CA GLY A 93 -28.66 2.87 13.31
C GLY A 93 -29.95 2.04 13.38
N ARG A 94 -30.05 0.92 12.67
CA ARG A 94 -31.21 0.03 12.71
C ARG A 94 -31.15 -0.97 13.87
N THR A 95 -29.97 -1.38 14.27
CA THR A 95 -29.78 -2.37 15.36
C THR A 95 -29.73 -1.70 16.72
N GLY A 96 -29.35 -0.41 16.79
CA GLY A 96 -29.08 0.31 18.02
C GLY A 96 -27.70 -0.01 18.62
N VAL A 97 -27.46 0.47 19.84
CA VAL A 97 -26.19 0.30 20.56
C VAL A 97 -26.05 -1.14 21.06
N THR A 98 -24.88 -1.75 20.82
CA THR A 98 -24.54 -3.10 21.30
C THR A 98 -23.39 -3.06 22.31
N GLU A 99 -23.22 -4.15 23.08
CA GLU A 99 -22.08 -4.29 24.01
C GLU A 99 -20.71 -4.20 23.31
N GLU A 100 -20.64 -4.68 22.05
CA GLU A 100 -19.45 -4.57 21.21
C GLU A 100 -19.15 -3.10 20.87
N ASP A 101 -20.19 -2.33 20.50
CA ASP A 101 -20.04 -0.90 20.21
C ASP A 101 -19.57 -0.13 21.46
N GLU A 102 -20.10 -0.44 22.63
CA GLU A 102 -19.65 0.14 23.91
C GLU A 102 -18.19 -0.23 24.23
N SER A 103 -17.78 -1.48 23.93
CA SER A 103 -16.42 -1.93 24.16
C SER A 103 -15.43 -1.14 23.29
N VAL A 104 -15.73 -0.98 22.00
CA VAL A 104 -14.93 -0.17 21.06
C VAL A 104 -14.92 1.29 21.50
N ALA A 105 -16.08 1.85 21.85
CA ALA A 105 -16.21 3.23 22.31
C ALA A 105 -15.31 3.52 23.53
N ARG A 106 -15.31 2.64 24.53
CA ARG A 106 -14.44 2.77 25.72
C ARG A 106 -12.97 2.83 25.38
N MET A 107 -12.55 2.14 24.32
CA MET A 107 -11.15 2.15 23.86
C MET A 107 -10.81 3.42 23.11
N LEU A 108 -11.67 3.82 22.18
CA LEU A 108 -11.48 5.02 21.38
C LEU A 108 -11.46 6.29 22.24
N LYS A 109 -12.21 6.33 23.34
CA LYS A 109 -12.15 7.42 24.34
C LYS A 109 -10.78 7.63 24.99
N ARG A 110 -9.93 6.60 25.00
CA ARG A 110 -8.57 6.68 25.56
C ARG A 110 -7.54 7.15 24.54
N SER A 111 -7.96 7.28 23.29
CA SER A 111 -7.13 7.79 22.22
C SER A 111 -7.20 9.32 22.19
N ASP A 112 -6.07 9.97 21.92
CA ASP A 112 -5.98 11.42 21.71
C ASP A 112 -6.36 11.80 20.26
N LYS A 113 -6.87 10.85 19.46
CA LYS A 113 -7.23 11.09 18.06
C LYS A 113 -8.65 11.57 17.92
N PRO A 114 -8.97 12.45 16.94
CA PRO A 114 -10.32 12.80 16.60
C PRO A 114 -11.12 11.57 16.15
N VAL A 115 -12.30 11.37 16.74
CA VAL A 115 -13.19 10.25 16.42
C VAL A 115 -14.55 10.80 16.00
N PHE A 116 -15.01 10.43 14.81
CA PHE A 116 -16.39 10.65 14.38
C PHE A 116 -17.23 9.42 14.69
N LEU A 117 -18.31 9.59 15.44
CA LEU A 117 -19.31 8.54 15.65
C LEU A 117 -20.35 8.60 14.53
N LEU A 118 -20.29 7.63 13.61
CA LEU A 118 -21.13 7.58 12.42
C LEU A 118 -22.25 6.56 12.58
N VAL A 119 -23.50 7.03 12.65
CA VAL A 119 -24.67 6.17 12.72
C VAL A 119 -25.16 5.89 11.31
N ASN A 120 -24.77 4.72 10.78
CA ASN A 120 -25.04 4.32 9.39
C ASN A 120 -26.37 3.59 9.25
N LYS A 121 -26.85 3.46 8.00
CA LYS A 121 -28.12 2.83 7.58
C LYS A 121 -29.37 3.61 7.99
N LEU A 122 -29.22 4.91 8.18
CA LEU A 122 -30.34 5.83 8.35
C LEU A 122 -30.73 6.36 6.95
N ASP A 123 -31.63 5.60 6.29
CA ASP A 123 -32.00 5.89 4.91
C ASP A 123 -33.07 7.00 4.80
N ASN A 124 -33.71 7.33 5.91
CA ASN A 124 -34.79 8.34 5.98
C ASN A 124 -34.54 9.33 7.14
N PRO A 125 -33.76 10.41 6.92
CA PRO A 125 -33.33 11.32 7.98
C PRO A 125 -34.49 12.00 8.73
N ASP A 126 -35.67 12.16 8.09
CA ASP A 126 -36.83 12.82 8.71
C ASP A 126 -37.61 11.95 9.70
N ARG A 127 -37.47 10.63 9.63
CA ARG A 127 -38.19 9.66 10.47
C ARG A 127 -37.33 8.96 11.52
N GLU A 128 -36.02 8.96 11.33
CA GLU A 128 -35.07 8.17 12.12
C GLU A 128 -34.28 9.03 13.14
N ASN A 129 -34.58 10.33 13.22
CA ASN A 129 -33.93 11.26 14.14
C ASN A 129 -34.10 10.88 15.63
N ASP A 130 -35.16 10.17 15.98
CA ASP A 130 -35.42 9.76 17.37
C ASP A 130 -34.51 8.60 17.83
N SER A 131 -34.00 7.80 16.90
CA SER A 131 -33.11 6.67 17.22
C SER A 131 -31.63 7.09 17.45
N ILE A 132 -31.25 8.31 17.02
CA ILE A 132 -29.88 8.81 17.19
C ILE A 132 -29.53 9.06 18.66
N TRP A 133 -30.52 9.42 19.49
CA TRP A 133 -30.31 9.79 20.90
C TRP A 133 -29.66 8.67 21.73
N GLU A 134 -29.93 7.41 21.42
CA GLU A 134 -29.33 6.29 22.14
C GLU A 134 -27.81 6.23 22.00
N PHE A 135 -27.28 6.68 20.84
CA PHE A 135 -25.82 6.62 20.53
C PHE A 135 -25.00 7.65 21.31
N TYR A 136 -25.63 8.68 21.91
CA TYR A 136 -24.97 9.56 22.86
C TYR A 136 -24.44 8.80 24.08
N SER A 137 -25.06 7.65 24.44
CA SER A 137 -24.60 6.77 25.51
C SER A 137 -23.18 6.26 25.30
N LEU A 138 -22.72 6.16 24.05
CA LEU A 138 -21.35 5.79 23.70
C LEU A 138 -20.33 6.86 24.13
N GLY A 139 -20.74 8.13 24.25
CA GLY A 139 -19.97 9.25 24.79
C GLY A 139 -18.69 9.56 24.00
N ILE A 140 -18.71 9.41 22.69
CA ILE A 140 -17.60 9.72 21.74
C ILE A 140 -17.89 11.02 20.96
N GLY A 141 -18.67 11.92 21.47
CA GLY A 141 -19.08 13.12 20.76
C GLY A 141 -20.47 13.00 20.17
N GLU A 142 -20.80 13.88 19.22
CA GLU A 142 -22.08 13.95 18.57
C GLU A 142 -22.25 12.84 17.53
N PRO A 143 -23.30 12.01 17.60
CA PRO A 143 -23.57 11.01 16.59
C PRO A 143 -23.96 11.66 15.26
N THR A 144 -23.24 11.35 14.19
CA THR A 144 -23.49 11.86 12.84
C THR A 144 -24.32 10.86 12.05
N PRO A 145 -25.57 11.18 11.67
CA PRO A 145 -26.40 10.30 10.88
C PRO A 145 -25.91 10.24 9.43
N LEU A 146 -25.86 9.05 8.87
CA LEU A 146 -25.50 8.87 7.46
C LEU A 146 -26.16 7.64 6.83
N SER A 147 -26.21 7.63 5.50
CA SER A 147 -26.50 6.45 4.70
C SER A 147 -25.41 6.23 3.68
N ALA A 148 -24.49 5.31 3.98
CA ALA A 148 -23.43 4.94 3.08
C ALA A 148 -23.96 4.36 1.73
N LEU A 149 -25.13 3.70 1.76
CA LEU A 149 -25.77 3.15 0.58
C LEU A 149 -26.26 4.26 -0.37
N HIS A 150 -26.92 5.28 0.17
CA HIS A 150 -27.54 6.36 -0.60
C HIS A 150 -26.66 7.61 -0.70
N GLY A 151 -25.55 7.69 0.05
CA GLY A 151 -24.62 8.81 0.03
C GLY A 151 -25.08 10.03 0.84
N HIS A 152 -26.12 9.88 1.67
CA HIS A 152 -26.58 10.98 2.54
C HIS A 152 -25.54 11.27 3.64
N GLY A 153 -25.18 12.55 3.82
CA GLY A 153 -24.23 13.03 4.82
C GLY A 153 -22.74 12.75 4.50
N THR A 154 -22.43 12.15 3.33
CA THR A 154 -21.03 11.78 3.02
C THR A 154 -20.18 12.96 2.56
N GLY A 155 -20.78 14.00 1.96
CA GLY A 155 -20.07 15.22 1.55
C GLY A 155 -19.66 16.04 2.79
N ASP A 156 -20.58 16.30 3.69
CA ASP A 156 -20.32 17.03 4.93
C ASP A 156 -19.26 16.30 5.78
N LEU A 157 -19.36 14.95 5.85
CA LEU A 157 -18.35 14.13 6.51
C LEU A 157 -16.94 14.31 5.89
N LEU A 158 -16.83 14.39 4.56
CA LEU A 158 -15.55 14.62 3.88
C LEU A 158 -14.99 16.02 4.20
N ASP A 159 -15.83 17.05 4.26
CA ASP A 159 -15.42 18.39 4.67
C ASP A 159 -14.91 18.40 6.12
N ASP A 160 -15.62 17.73 7.04
CA ASP A 160 -15.22 17.60 8.44
C ASP A 160 -13.91 16.81 8.60
N ILE A 161 -13.73 15.71 7.83
CA ILE A 161 -12.48 14.96 7.82
C ILE A 161 -11.33 15.86 7.42
N VAL A 162 -11.45 16.57 6.28
CA VAL A 162 -10.38 17.42 5.75
C VAL A 162 -10.02 18.54 6.72
N ALA A 163 -11.00 19.11 7.43
CA ALA A 163 -10.78 20.15 8.44
C ALA A 163 -9.93 19.66 9.63
N LEU A 164 -9.96 18.36 9.93
CA LEU A 164 -9.20 17.76 11.03
C LEU A 164 -7.88 17.09 10.57
N LEU A 165 -7.63 17.00 9.25
CA LEU A 165 -6.35 16.49 8.78
C LEU A 165 -5.22 17.45 9.19
N PRO A 166 -4.06 16.91 9.60
CA PRO A 166 -2.89 17.74 9.91
C PRO A 166 -2.57 18.67 8.73
N GLU A 167 -2.23 19.92 9.01
CA GLU A 167 -1.71 20.82 7.98
C GLU A 167 -0.43 20.22 7.38
N GLU A 168 -0.20 20.46 6.09
CA GLU A 168 1.08 20.12 5.48
C GLU A 168 2.13 21.03 6.12
N GLU A 169 2.93 20.47 7.02
CA GLU A 169 4.03 21.20 7.64
C GLU A 169 5.04 21.62 6.55
N ASP A 170 5.52 22.87 6.63
CA ASP A 170 6.62 23.34 5.80
C ASP A 170 7.80 22.37 5.87
N GLU A 171 8.31 21.94 4.72
CA GLU A 171 9.44 21.02 4.62
C GLU A 171 10.64 21.58 5.40
N VAL A 172 10.92 21.01 6.57
CA VAL A 172 12.21 21.22 7.25
C VAL A 172 13.30 20.75 6.28
N ALA A 173 14.30 21.60 6.05
CA ALA A 173 15.39 21.28 5.13
C ALA A 173 15.96 19.88 5.43
N ASP A 174 15.84 18.99 4.46
CA ASP A 174 16.31 17.62 4.57
C ASP A 174 17.84 17.62 4.61
N GLU A 175 18.43 17.09 5.68
CA GLU A 175 19.89 16.99 5.84
C GLU A 175 20.51 16.08 4.78
N PHE A 176 19.74 15.13 4.23
CA PHE A 176 20.20 14.16 3.24
C PHE A 176 19.19 14.07 2.06
N PRO A 177 19.09 15.13 1.22
CA PRO A 177 18.08 15.20 0.16
C PRO A 177 18.27 14.12 -0.92
N ASP A 178 19.50 13.63 -1.10
CA ASP A 178 19.86 12.60 -2.08
C ASP A 178 19.82 11.17 -1.49
N ALA A 179 19.36 11.01 -0.23
CA ALA A 179 19.27 9.70 0.38
C ALA A 179 18.19 8.85 -0.28
N LEU A 180 18.54 7.61 -0.64
CA LEU A 180 17.60 6.65 -1.20
C LEU A 180 16.69 6.10 -0.08
N ASN A 181 15.37 6.25 -0.23
CA ASN A 181 14.41 5.81 0.75
C ASN A 181 14.14 4.30 0.63
N VAL A 182 14.44 3.56 1.69
CA VAL A 182 14.32 2.10 1.74
C VAL A 182 13.36 1.69 2.84
N ALA A 183 12.29 0.95 2.49
CA ALA A 183 11.36 0.39 3.45
C ALA A 183 11.64 -1.10 3.69
N ILE A 184 11.57 -1.55 4.96
CA ILE A 184 11.56 -2.97 5.32
C ILE A 184 10.11 -3.38 5.57
N ILE A 185 9.54 -4.18 4.68
CA ILE A 185 8.15 -4.62 4.72
C ILE A 185 8.04 -6.15 4.83
N GLY A 186 6.88 -6.64 5.17
CA GLY A 186 6.60 -8.07 5.29
C GLY A 186 5.76 -8.36 6.53
N ARG A 187 5.26 -9.59 6.63
CA ARG A 187 4.39 -10.05 7.72
C ARG A 187 5.07 -10.00 9.10
N PRO A 188 4.30 -10.06 10.21
CA PRO A 188 4.85 -10.24 11.54
C PRO A 188 5.78 -11.47 11.60
N ASN A 189 6.80 -11.40 12.45
CA ASN A 189 7.77 -12.50 12.69
C ASN A 189 8.58 -12.99 11.47
N ALA A 190 8.52 -12.32 10.31
CA ALA A 190 9.40 -12.61 9.17
C ALA A 190 10.87 -12.27 9.43
N GLY A 191 11.15 -11.49 10.49
CA GLY A 191 12.51 -11.13 10.89
C GLY A 191 12.92 -9.71 10.49
N LYS A 192 11.97 -8.81 10.26
CA LYS A 192 12.22 -7.39 9.91
C LYS A 192 13.11 -6.69 10.93
N SER A 193 12.76 -6.76 12.20
CA SER A 193 13.54 -6.13 13.29
C SER A 193 14.93 -6.74 13.42
N SER A 194 15.07 -8.05 13.22
CA SER A 194 16.39 -8.71 13.23
C SER A 194 17.25 -8.25 12.07
N LEU A 195 16.65 -8.11 10.88
CA LEU A 195 17.35 -7.60 9.70
C LEU A 195 17.78 -6.15 9.91
N PHE A 196 16.89 -5.29 10.39
CA PHE A 196 17.19 -3.88 10.67
C PHE A 196 18.35 -3.74 11.68
N ASN A 197 18.28 -4.49 12.80
CA ASN A 197 19.36 -4.48 13.80
C ASN A 197 20.68 -5.01 13.23
N ARG A 198 20.62 -5.99 12.32
CA ARG A 198 21.80 -6.53 11.65
C ARG A 198 22.44 -5.49 10.72
N ILE A 199 21.63 -4.75 9.96
CA ILE A 199 22.08 -3.66 9.10
C ILE A 199 22.78 -2.59 9.95
N LEU A 200 22.14 -2.12 11.02
CA LEU A 200 22.73 -1.11 11.91
C LEU A 200 24.00 -1.55 12.64
N GLY A 201 24.09 -2.85 12.98
CA GLY A 201 25.25 -3.39 13.68
C GLY A 201 26.43 -3.73 12.77
N ALA A 202 26.22 -3.88 11.48
CA ALA A 202 27.26 -4.21 10.50
C ALA A 202 27.92 -2.96 9.90
N ASP A 203 27.17 -1.88 9.78
CA ASP A 203 27.65 -0.63 9.19
C ASP A 203 28.26 0.27 10.29
N ARG A 204 29.52 0.64 10.13
CA ARG A 204 30.23 1.58 11.02
C ARG A 204 29.77 3.03 10.84
N SER A 205 28.60 3.24 10.33
CA SER A 205 28.13 4.48 9.77
C SER A 205 27.31 5.27 10.76
N ILE A 206 27.43 6.58 10.66
CA ILE A 206 26.73 7.58 11.42
C ILE A 206 25.23 7.34 11.27
N VAL A 207 24.61 6.87 12.34
CA VAL A 207 23.15 6.76 12.40
C VAL A 207 22.65 8.10 12.89
N SER A 208 22.23 8.97 12.01
CA SER A 208 21.46 10.13 12.40
C SER A 208 20.00 9.70 12.54
N ASN A 209 19.46 9.85 13.75
CA ASN A 209 18.04 9.69 13.97
C ASN A 209 17.37 11.00 13.59
N ILE A 210 16.86 11.07 12.38
CA ILE A 210 16.09 12.24 11.96
C ILE A 210 14.68 12.02 12.49
N ALA A 211 14.28 12.84 13.49
CA ALA A 211 12.89 12.96 13.85
C ALA A 211 12.16 13.54 12.62
N GLY A 212 11.34 12.72 11.97
CA GLY A 212 10.46 13.21 10.91
C GLY A 212 9.53 14.27 11.49
N THR A 213 9.10 15.21 10.68
CA THR A 213 8.20 16.32 11.00
C THR A 213 6.80 15.87 11.47
N THR A 214 6.49 14.59 11.47
CA THR A 214 5.27 14.03 12.06
C THR A 214 5.61 13.28 13.35
N ARG A 215 4.85 13.51 14.39
CA ARG A 215 5.03 13.12 15.81
C ARG A 215 5.55 11.71 16.13
N ASP A 216 5.63 10.77 15.15
CA ASP A 216 5.95 9.36 15.41
C ASP A 216 6.89 8.67 14.39
N ALA A 217 7.26 9.26 13.27
CA ALA A 217 8.12 8.60 12.28
C ALA A 217 9.59 8.94 12.50
N ILE A 218 10.36 8.01 13.09
CA ILE A 218 11.81 8.12 13.20
C ILE A 218 12.42 7.37 12.02
N ASP A 219 12.99 8.11 11.08
CA ASP A 219 13.79 7.55 10.01
C ASP A 219 15.24 7.37 10.50
N THR A 220 15.93 6.43 9.90
CA THR A 220 17.34 6.18 10.20
C THR A 220 18.14 6.25 8.91
N VAL A 221 19.08 7.18 8.83
CA VAL A 221 20.01 7.27 7.69
C VAL A 221 21.22 6.41 7.97
N VAL A 222 21.54 5.56 7.00
CA VAL A 222 22.73 4.69 7.00
C VAL A 222 23.62 5.13 5.83
N GLU A 223 24.89 5.42 6.11
CA GLU A 223 25.88 5.70 5.08
C GLU A 223 26.65 4.42 4.76
N ARG A 224 26.81 4.13 3.46
CA ARG A 224 27.64 3.04 2.98
C ARG A 224 28.30 3.39 1.66
N ASP A 225 29.59 3.20 1.58
CA ASP A 225 30.40 3.46 0.38
C ASP A 225 30.17 4.89 -0.20
N GLY A 226 29.94 5.89 0.69
CA GLY A 226 29.66 7.27 0.34
C GLY A 226 28.25 7.55 -0.18
N LYS A 227 27.33 6.58 -0.07
CA LYS A 227 25.89 6.74 -0.39
C LYS A 227 25.06 6.74 0.89
N HIS A 228 23.98 7.52 0.88
CA HIS A 228 23.05 7.59 1.99
C HIS A 228 21.77 6.80 1.67
N TYR A 229 21.36 5.94 2.61
CA TYR A 229 20.13 5.18 2.54
C TYR A 229 19.27 5.55 3.74
N ARG A 230 18.07 6.06 3.49
CA ARG A 230 17.11 6.38 4.54
C ARG A 230 16.19 5.20 4.76
N MET A 231 16.35 4.50 5.88
CA MET A 231 15.43 3.47 6.32
C MET A 231 14.18 4.16 6.86
N VAL A 232 13.07 4.09 6.12
CA VAL A 232 11.84 4.80 6.45
C VAL A 232 10.99 4.02 7.46
N ASP A 233 10.30 4.73 8.36
CA ASP A 233 9.41 4.20 9.40
C ASP A 233 10.06 3.18 10.34
N THR A 234 11.25 3.50 10.83
CA THR A 234 12.01 2.60 11.72
C THR A 234 11.49 2.57 13.15
N ALA A 235 10.64 3.52 13.56
CA ALA A 235 10.02 3.55 14.88
C ALA A 235 9.23 2.28 15.18
N GLY A 236 8.46 1.80 14.18
CA GLY A 236 7.72 0.54 14.26
C GLY A 236 8.60 -0.70 14.39
N ILE A 237 9.80 -0.65 13.83
CA ILE A 237 10.77 -1.76 13.90
C ILE A 237 11.53 -1.75 15.22
N ARG A 238 11.78 -0.57 15.82
CA ARG A 238 12.55 -0.39 17.07
C ARG A 238 11.75 -0.66 18.35
N LYS A 239 10.48 -0.22 18.39
CA LYS A 239 9.61 -0.47 19.55
C LYS A 239 9.29 -1.97 19.61
N LYS A 240 10.02 -2.73 20.41
CA LYS A 240 9.66 -4.09 20.86
C LYS A 240 8.43 -4.00 21.77
N SER A 241 7.28 -3.72 21.26
CA SER A 241 6.03 -3.88 22.00
C SER A 241 5.54 -5.28 21.75
N THR A 242 5.89 -6.19 22.65
CA THR A 242 5.56 -7.62 22.61
C THR A 242 4.05 -7.90 22.53
N VAL A 243 3.23 -6.90 22.81
CA VAL A 243 1.77 -7.00 22.82
C VAL A 243 1.16 -6.79 21.42
N TYR A 244 1.83 -6.05 20.51
CA TYR A 244 1.25 -5.62 19.24
C TYR A 244 1.87 -6.27 17.99
N GLU A 245 2.96 -7.04 18.14
CA GLU A 245 3.61 -7.72 17.00
C GLU A 245 2.74 -8.82 16.34
N ASN A 246 1.69 -9.27 17.03
CA ASN A 246 0.81 -10.33 16.56
C ASN A 246 -0.44 -9.82 15.82
N ILE A 247 -0.66 -8.50 15.72
CA ILE A 247 -1.82 -7.94 15.07
C ILE A 247 -1.48 -7.68 13.61
N GLU A 248 -2.00 -8.51 12.71
CA GLU A 248 -1.77 -8.42 11.26
C GLU A 248 -2.07 -7.02 10.70
N TYR A 249 -3.15 -6.41 11.18
CA TYR A 249 -3.58 -5.07 10.82
C TYR A 249 -2.52 -3.99 11.10
N TYR A 250 -1.90 -4.06 12.28
CA TYR A 250 -0.90 -3.09 12.72
C TYR A 250 0.35 -3.10 11.84
N SER A 251 0.81 -4.31 11.54
CA SER A 251 1.96 -4.52 10.66
C SER A 251 1.68 -4.02 9.23
N MET A 252 0.42 -4.09 8.79
CA MET A 252 -0.01 -3.69 7.47
C MET A 252 -0.13 -2.17 7.33
N VAL A 253 -0.77 -1.48 8.28
CA VAL A 253 -0.90 0.00 8.27
C VAL A 253 0.48 0.68 8.31
N ARG A 254 1.39 0.17 9.14
CA ARG A 254 2.79 0.64 9.18
C ARG A 254 3.52 0.37 7.88
N GLY A 255 3.33 -0.83 7.32
CA GLY A 255 3.89 -1.16 6.03
C GLY A 255 3.49 -0.19 4.93
N LEU A 256 2.24 0.29 4.95
CA LEU A 256 1.75 1.29 4.00
C LEU A 256 2.48 2.62 4.12
N ARG A 257 2.62 3.14 5.35
CA ARG A 257 3.35 4.40 5.57
C ARG A 257 4.80 4.32 5.07
N ALA A 258 5.46 3.20 5.35
CA ALA A 258 6.81 2.97 4.86
C ALA A 258 6.83 2.90 3.32
N ILE A 259 5.88 2.19 2.71
CA ILE A 259 5.76 2.02 1.25
C ILE A 259 5.49 3.37 0.55
N ASP A 260 4.64 4.23 1.11
CA ASP A 260 4.29 5.53 0.50
C ASP A 260 5.50 6.46 0.33
N ARG A 261 6.54 6.28 1.17
CA ARG A 261 7.76 7.10 1.17
C ARG A 261 8.96 6.41 0.53
N ALA A 262 8.84 5.10 0.26
CA ALA A 262 9.96 4.30 -0.19
C ALA A 262 10.20 4.39 -1.69
N ASP A 263 11.45 4.44 -2.08
CA ASP A 263 11.94 4.20 -3.44
C ASP A 263 12.10 2.71 -3.69
N VAL A 264 12.64 2.00 -2.70
CA VAL A 264 12.87 0.56 -2.74
C VAL A 264 12.24 -0.11 -1.52
N ALA A 265 11.46 -1.15 -1.75
CA ALA A 265 10.87 -1.98 -0.70
C ALA A 265 11.61 -3.32 -0.57
N LEU A 266 12.12 -3.60 0.62
CA LEU A 266 12.70 -4.88 1.00
C LEU A 266 11.61 -5.76 1.58
N LEU A 267 11.04 -6.65 0.77
CA LEU A 267 10.03 -7.61 1.24
C LEU A 267 10.71 -8.78 1.96
N VAL A 268 10.58 -8.82 3.28
CA VAL A 268 11.14 -9.90 4.11
C VAL A 268 10.15 -11.05 4.23
N VAL A 269 10.50 -12.19 3.67
CA VAL A 269 9.73 -13.43 3.70
C VAL A 269 10.42 -14.45 4.61
N ASP A 270 9.66 -15.12 5.46
CA ASP A 270 10.15 -16.24 6.27
C ASP A 270 10.28 -17.50 5.40
N ALA A 271 11.49 -17.85 4.99
CA ALA A 271 11.75 -18.98 4.11
C ALA A 271 11.33 -20.32 4.72
N SER A 272 11.29 -20.45 6.05
CA SER A 272 10.87 -21.70 6.72
C SER A 272 9.38 -22.00 6.55
N VAL A 273 8.57 -20.97 6.25
CA VAL A 273 7.13 -21.09 5.98
C VAL A 273 6.84 -20.98 4.47
N GLY A 274 7.73 -20.31 3.72
CA GLY A 274 7.52 -19.95 2.34
C GLY A 274 6.65 -18.69 2.18
N VAL A 275 6.33 -18.35 0.93
CA VAL A 275 5.50 -17.18 0.60
C VAL A 275 4.04 -17.43 0.93
N THR A 276 3.42 -16.51 1.65
CA THR A 276 2.01 -16.55 2.04
C THR A 276 1.17 -15.54 1.24
N GLU A 277 -0.17 -15.60 1.38
CA GLU A 277 -1.07 -14.61 0.78
C GLU A 277 -0.85 -13.20 1.34
N GLN A 278 -0.46 -13.10 2.61
CA GLN A 278 -0.15 -11.83 3.23
C GLN A 278 1.11 -11.19 2.63
N ASP A 279 2.14 -12.00 2.33
CA ASP A 279 3.33 -11.51 1.63
C ASP A 279 2.99 -10.99 0.23
N GLN A 280 2.06 -11.67 -0.49
CA GLN A 280 1.56 -11.21 -1.78
C GLN A 280 0.81 -9.87 -1.67
N LYS A 281 -0.06 -9.71 -0.67
CA LYS A 281 -0.79 -8.45 -0.43
C LYS A 281 0.16 -7.28 -0.19
N VAL A 282 1.14 -7.46 0.69
CA VAL A 282 2.13 -6.42 1.01
C VAL A 282 2.96 -6.07 -0.22
N MET A 283 3.36 -7.07 -1.01
CA MET A 283 4.08 -6.84 -2.26
C MET A 283 3.22 -6.08 -3.27
N GLY A 284 1.94 -6.43 -3.40
CA GLY A 284 0.98 -5.77 -4.28
C GLY A 284 0.88 -4.28 -4.00
N LEU A 285 0.77 -3.91 -2.74
CA LEU A 285 0.74 -2.50 -2.31
C LEU A 285 2.02 -1.75 -2.70
N ALA A 286 3.19 -2.36 -2.52
CA ALA A 286 4.45 -1.74 -2.92
C ALA A 286 4.56 -1.55 -4.45
N ILE A 287 4.06 -2.52 -5.23
CA ILE A 287 3.98 -2.42 -6.71
C ILE A 287 3.05 -1.28 -7.13
N GLU A 288 1.87 -1.16 -6.52
CA GLU A 288 0.89 -0.10 -6.81
C GLU A 288 1.46 1.29 -6.53
N ARG A 289 2.24 1.44 -5.46
CA ARG A 289 2.94 2.70 -5.12
C ARG A 289 4.14 2.97 -6.01
N GLY A 290 4.59 1.98 -6.79
CA GLY A 290 5.71 2.13 -7.73
C GLY A 290 7.09 1.97 -7.10
N CYS A 291 7.17 1.31 -5.94
CA CYS A 291 8.44 0.97 -5.33
C CYS A 291 9.17 -0.09 -6.16
N ALA A 292 10.47 0.02 -6.27
CA ALA A 292 11.29 -1.12 -6.68
C ALA A 292 11.28 -2.19 -5.58
N ILE A 293 11.34 -3.47 -5.95
CA ILE A 293 11.13 -4.59 -5.03
C ILE A 293 12.36 -5.49 -4.99
N VAL A 294 12.86 -5.70 -3.77
CA VAL A 294 13.85 -6.73 -3.47
C VAL A 294 13.25 -7.71 -2.47
N VAL A 295 13.07 -8.96 -2.85
CA VAL A 295 12.53 -10.00 -1.99
C VAL A 295 13.66 -10.67 -1.22
N LEU A 296 13.56 -10.67 0.10
CA LEU A 296 14.55 -11.25 1.01
C LEU A 296 13.99 -12.53 1.63
N LEU A 297 14.45 -13.68 1.17
CA LEU A 297 14.11 -14.99 1.75
C LEU A 297 14.94 -15.18 3.01
N ASN A 298 14.39 -14.68 4.13
CA ASN A 298 15.06 -14.68 5.43
C ASN A 298 14.88 -16.00 6.16
N LYS A 299 15.70 -16.24 7.19
CA LYS A 299 15.79 -17.49 7.94
C LYS A 299 16.21 -18.68 7.07
N TRP A 300 16.98 -18.41 6.01
CA TRP A 300 17.49 -19.44 5.10
C TRP A 300 18.37 -20.47 5.81
N ASP A 301 18.94 -20.11 6.96
CA ASP A 301 19.70 -20.99 7.85
C ASP A 301 18.88 -22.13 8.47
N LEU A 302 17.54 -21.99 8.51
CA LEU A 302 16.63 -23.06 9.00
C LEU A 302 16.29 -24.09 7.93
N LEU A 303 16.67 -23.86 6.67
CA LEU A 303 16.46 -24.81 5.57
C LEU A 303 17.70 -25.69 5.43
N ASP A 304 17.76 -26.74 6.24
CA ASP A 304 18.89 -27.65 6.40
C ASP A 304 18.98 -28.71 5.28
N ASP A 305 17.88 -28.98 4.56
CA ASP A 305 17.84 -29.93 3.46
C ASP A 305 17.34 -29.30 2.15
N ASP A 306 17.62 -29.99 1.04
CA ASP A 306 17.27 -29.50 -0.30
C ASP A 306 15.76 -29.54 -0.56
N ARG A 307 15.01 -30.46 0.06
CA ARG A 307 13.55 -30.55 -0.10
C ARG A 307 12.87 -29.32 0.48
N LYS A 308 13.32 -28.83 1.66
CA LYS A 308 12.80 -27.61 2.26
C LYS A 308 13.12 -26.40 1.39
N ARG A 309 14.30 -26.33 0.80
CA ARG A 309 14.71 -25.26 -0.11
C ARG A 309 13.87 -25.25 -1.37
N GLU A 310 13.67 -26.41 -2.00
CA GLU A 310 12.82 -26.58 -3.17
C GLU A 310 11.37 -26.18 -2.87
N ALA A 311 10.79 -26.68 -1.77
CA ALA A 311 9.44 -26.33 -1.34
C ALA A 311 9.27 -24.80 -1.12
N CYS A 312 10.25 -24.14 -0.52
CA CYS A 312 10.25 -22.68 -0.41
C CYS A 312 10.24 -22.01 -1.79
N MET A 313 11.14 -22.43 -2.70
CA MET A 313 11.23 -21.85 -4.04
C MET A 313 9.97 -22.10 -4.88
N GLU A 314 9.32 -23.25 -4.76
CA GLU A 314 8.02 -23.51 -5.39
C GLU A 314 6.95 -22.50 -4.93
N THR A 315 6.94 -22.11 -3.65
CA THR A 315 6.02 -21.07 -3.18
C THR A 315 6.36 -19.69 -3.77
N VAL A 316 7.65 -19.37 -3.93
CA VAL A 316 8.10 -18.13 -4.57
C VAL A 316 7.63 -18.07 -6.01
N ASP A 317 7.90 -19.11 -6.80
CA ASP A 317 7.54 -19.17 -8.22
C ASP A 317 6.02 -19.12 -8.42
N ARG A 318 5.27 -19.89 -7.63
CA ARG A 318 3.81 -19.97 -7.72
C ARG A 318 3.13 -18.66 -7.32
N ARG A 319 3.61 -17.98 -6.29
CA ARG A 319 2.93 -16.82 -5.72
C ARG A 319 3.51 -15.49 -6.18
N LEU A 320 4.82 -15.34 -6.18
CA LEU A 320 5.49 -14.10 -6.58
C LEU A 320 5.86 -14.10 -8.06
N GLY A 321 6.27 -15.25 -8.61
CA GLY A 321 6.64 -15.36 -10.02
C GLY A 321 5.50 -15.04 -10.98
N VAL A 322 4.24 -15.31 -10.59
CA VAL A 322 3.06 -14.93 -11.38
C VAL A 322 2.73 -13.44 -11.25
N MET A 323 2.91 -12.87 -10.04
CA MET A 323 2.56 -11.47 -9.73
C MET A 323 3.62 -10.49 -10.23
N ALA A 324 4.88 -10.80 -10.00
CA ALA A 324 6.03 -9.96 -10.33
C ALA A 324 7.22 -10.81 -10.77
N PRO A 325 7.18 -11.37 -11.99
CA PRO A 325 8.26 -12.21 -12.53
C PRO A 325 9.60 -11.46 -12.67
N TRP A 326 9.55 -10.15 -12.59
CA TRP A 326 10.68 -9.25 -12.64
C TRP A 326 11.31 -8.95 -11.27
N ALA A 327 10.66 -9.33 -10.16
CA ALA A 327 11.19 -9.11 -8.82
C ALA A 327 12.47 -9.93 -8.62
N GLN A 328 13.46 -9.31 -7.98
CA GLN A 328 14.70 -9.96 -7.62
C GLN A 328 14.59 -10.54 -6.20
N TYR A 329 15.20 -11.70 -5.96
CA TYR A 329 15.21 -12.29 -4.62
C TYR A 329 16.60 -12.71 -4.16
N LEU A 330 16.82 -12.55 -2.86
CA LEU A 330 18.07 -12.87 -2.18
C LEU A 330 17.80 -13.78 -0.98
N ARG A 331 18.58 -14.84 -0.86
CA ARG A 331 18.54 -15.77 0.28
C ARG A 331 19.44 -15.25 1.39
N ILE A 332 18.86 -14.91 2.53
CA ILE A 332 19.56 -14.30 3.67
C ILE A 332 19.30 -15.01 4.99
N SER A 333 20.14 -14.74 5.97
CA SER A 333 19.85 -14.97 7.38
C SER A 333 20.19 -13.70 8.16
N ALA A 334 19.16 -13.02 8.64
CA ALA A 334 19.33 -11.85 9.50
C ALA A 334 20.00 -12.23 10.83
N LEU A 335 19.80 -13.47 11.30
CA LEU A 335 20.40 -13.97 12.54
C LEU A 335 21.92 -14.16 12.39
N THR A 336 22.36 -14.88 11.37
CA THR A 336 23.78 -15.19 11.16
C THR A 336 24.53 -14.11 10.39
N GLY A 337 23.83 -13.18 9.71
CA GLY A 337 24.41 -12.17 8.83
C GLY A 337 24.69 -12.66 7.39
N ARG A 338 24.35 -13.91 7.08
CA ARG A 338 24.61 -14.50 5.77
C ARG A 338 23.95 -13.67 4.66
N SER A 339 24.73 -13.23 3.70
CA SER A 339 24.32 -12.48 2.50
C SER A 339 23.62 -11.13 2.75
N VAL A 340 23.58 -10.61 3.98
CA VAL A 340 22.96 -9.33 4.29
C VAL A 340 23.66 -8.18 3.57
N GLU A 341 24.98 -8.21 3.45
CA GLU A 341 25.76 -7.20 2.73
C GLU A 341 25.37 -7.05 1.26
N LYS A 342 24.88 -8.14 0.64
CA LYS A 342 24.48 -8.13 -0.78
C LYS A 342 23.19 -7.36 -1.05
N ILE A 343 22.43 -7.04 0.00
CA ILE A 343 21.17 -6.29 -0.09
C ILE A 343 21.41 -4.94 -0.78
N TRP A 344 22.49 -4.24 -0.40
CA TRP A 344 22.77 -2.90 -0.91
C TRP A 344 23.04 -2.88 -2.42
N ALA A 345 23.78 -3.86 -2.91
CA ALA A 345 24.00 -3.99 -4.35
C ALA A 345 22.70 -4.24 -5.13
N MET A 346 21.75 -4.99 -4.54
CA MET A 346 20.43 -5.20 -5.15
C MET A 346 19.55 -3.96 -5.06
N VAL A 347 19.61 -3.22 -3.96
CA VAL A 347 18.93 -1.94 -3.80
C VAL A 347 19.41 -0.94 -4.86
N ASP A 348 20.71 -0.80 -5.02
CA ASP A 348 21.29 0.08 -6.04
C ASP A 348 20.92 -0.33 -7.47
N ALA A 349 20.91 -1.64 -7.75
CA ALA A 349 20.51 -2.15 -9.06
C ALA A 349 19.03 -1.87 -9.35
N ALA A 350 18.16 -2.06 -8.36
CA ALA A 350 16.74 -1.80 -8.47
C ALA A 350 16.43 -0.31 -8.63
N GLU A 351 17.10 0.57 -7.90
CA GLU A 351 16.95 2.03 -8.08
C GLU A 351 17.45 2.48 -9.46
N LYS A 352 18.58 1.95 -9.94
CA LYS A 352 19.09 2.26 -11.27
C LYS A 352 18.08 1.93 -12.37
N THR A 353 17.37 0.81 -12.26
CA THR A 353 16.33 0.44 -13.23
C THR A 353 15.05 1.27 -13.04
N ARG A 354 14.72 1.67 -11.80
CA ARG A 354 13.58 2.51 -11.46
C ARG A 354 13.75 3.95 -12.00
N SER A 355 14.93 4.50 -11.90
CA SER A 355 15.26 5.85 -12.37
C SER A 355 15.68 5.93 -13.84
N GLN A 356 15.59 4.81 -14.57
CA GLN A 356 16.03 4.71 -15.95
C GLN A 356 15.23 5.60 -16.90
N LYS A 357 15.92 6.42 -17.70
CA LYS A 357 15.34 7.17 -18.81
C LYS A 357 15.66 6.49 -20.13
N ILE A 358 14.63 6.18 -20.91
CA ILE A 358 14.77 5.59 -22.24
C ILE A 358 14.57 6.68 -23.27
N THR A 359 15.51 6.80 -24.20
CA THR A 359 15.44 7.81 -25.26
C THR A 359 14.28 7.54 -26.21
N THR A 360 13.70 8.62 -26.75
CA THR A 360 12.60 8.53 -27.73
C THR A 360 12.99 7.68 -28.95
N SER A 361 14.25 7.73 -29.38
CA SER A 361 14.75 6.90 -30.48
C SER A 361 14.63 5.40 -30.19
N ARG A 362 15.07 4.96 -28.98
CA ARG A 362 14.95 3.56 -28.57
C ARG A 362 13.50 3.11 -28.42
N LEU A 363 12.64 4.00 -27.92
CA LEU A 363 11.19 3.73 -27.83
C LEU A 363 10.55 3.61 -29.22
N ASN A 364 10.97 4.42 -30.18
CA ASN A 364 10.45 4.33 -31.56
C ASN A 364 10.92 3.04 -32.24
N THR A 365 12.16 2.61 -32.06
CA THR A 365 12.64 1.30 -32.55
C THR A 365 11.81 0.18 -31.96
N PHE A 366 11.63 0.15 -30.63
CA PHE A 366 10.78 -0.83 -29.96
C PHE A 366 9.35 -0.84 -30.51
N LEU A 367 8.77 0.33 -30.78
CA LEU A 367 7.42 0.43 -31.33
C LEU A 367 7.32 -0.11 -32.76
N THR A 368 8.37 0.09 -33.57
CA THR A 368 8.46 -0.48 -34.93
C THR A 368 8.50 -2.00 -34.87
N ASP A 369 9.37 -2.57 -34.03
CA ASP A 369 9.46 -4.02 -33.82
C ASP A 369 8.13 -4.61 -33.31
N LEU A 370 7.46 -3.89 -32.40
CA LEU A 370 6.16 -4.31 -31.88
C LEU A 370 5.05 -4.32 -32.98
N ARG A 371 5.11 -3.40 -33.94
CA ARG A 371 4.17 -3.33 -35.08
C ARG A 371 4.43 -4.41 -36.13
N GLU A 372 5.70 -4.69 -36.40
CA GLU A 372 6.10 -5.61 -37.48
C GLU A 372 6.01 -7.07 -37.02
N PHE A 373 6.46 -7.36 -35.81
CA PHE A 373 6.60 -8.73 -35.31
C PHE A 373 5.64 -9.05 -34.16
N GLY A 374 4.84 -8.08 -33.72
CA GLY A 374 3.94 -8.22 -32.57
C GLY A 374 2.54 -8.71 -32.93
N HIS A 375 1.83 -9.14 -31.87
CA HIS A 375 0.41 -9.45 -32.00
C HIS A 375 -0.42 -8.18 -32.18
N THR A 376 -1.40 -8.25 -33.07
CA THR A 376 -2.36 -7.17 -33.32
C THR A 376 -3.72 -7.58 -32.79
N VAL A 377 -4.38 -6.70 -32.04
CA VAL A 377 -5.77 -6.88 -31.61
C VAL A 377 -6.70 -6.43 -32.71
N VAL A 378 -7.66 -7.30 -33.05
CA VAL A 378 -8.70 -7.03 -34.06
C VAL A 378 -10.05 -7.37 -33.45
N ASP A 379 -11.01 -6.46 -33.60
CA ASP A 379 -12.42 -6.64 -33.20
C ASP A 379 -13.31 -6.22 -34.36
N GLY A 380 -13.85 -7.19 -35.09
CA GLY A 380 -14.61 -6.98 -36.32
C GLY A 380 -13.78 -6.27 -37.40
N LYS A 381 -14.19 -5.06 -37.78
CA LYS A 381 -13.44 -4.22 -38.73
C LYS A 381 -12.42 -3.28 -38.09
N ARG A 382 -12.38 -3.24 -36.76
CA ARG A 382 -11.48 -2.37 -36.03
C ARG A 382 -10.18 -3.09 -35.74
N ARG A 383 -9.03 -2.46 -36.05
CA ARG A 383 -7.69 -2.98 -35.78
C ARG A 383 -6.95 -1.99 -34.91
N LEU A 384 -6.36 -2.48 -33.83
CA LEU A 384 -5.49 -1.67 -32.95
C LEU A 384 -4.25 -1.22 -33.73
N ARG A 385 -3.98 0.09 -33.69
CA ARG A 385 -2.75 0.68 -34.23
C ARG A 385 -2.11 1.57 -33.18
N MET A 386 -0.84 1.35 -32.89
CA MET A 386 -0.02 2.23 -32.04
C MET A 386 0.63 3.29 -32.91
N HIS A 387 0.53 4.55 -32.55
CA HIS A 387 1.08 5.66 -33.32
C HIS A 387 2.47 6.05 -32.83
N TYR A 388 2.63 6.25 -31.54
CA TYR A 388 3.91 6.53 -30.89
C TYR A 388 3.84 6.17 -29.39
N VAL A 389 5.02 6.09 -28.76
CA VAL A 389 5.18 5.86 -27.35
C VAL A 389 6.14 6.88 -26.77
N THR A 390 5.86 7.33 -25.57
CA THR A 390 6.75 8.23 -24.83
C THR A 390 6.85 7.80 -23.38
N GLN A 391 8.02 8.01 -22.76
CA GLN A 391 8.16 7.90 -21.32
C GLN A 391 7.65 9.18 -20.68
N THR A 392 6.54 9.07 -19.96
CA THR A 392 5.85 10.21 -19.31
C THR A 392 6.22 10.36 -17.84
N GLY A 393 6.89 9.37 -17.27
CA GLY A 393 7.35 9.40 -15.88
C GLY A 393 8.57 8.53 -15.65
N VAL A 394 9.28 8.87 -14.59
CA VAL A 394 10.40 8.13 -14.00
C VAL A 394 10.00 7.91 -12.55
N ASN A 395 10.43 6.87 -11.89
CA ASN A 395 10.16 6.61 -10.46
C ASN A 395 8.67 6.39 -10.10
N PRO A 396 7.99 5.37 -10.64
CA PRO A 396 8.47 4.29 -11.51
C PRO A 396 8.45 4.67 -12.99
N PRO A 397 9.18 3.92 -13.85
CA PRO A 397 9.14 4.13 -15.30
C PRO A 397 7.72 4.01 -15.84
N THR A 398 7.22 5.09 -16.42
CA THR A 398 5.85 5.23 -16.89
C THR A 398 5.84 5.55 -18.37
N PHE A 399 5.09 4.79 -19.15
CA PHE A 399 5.04 4.92 -20.60
C PHE A 399 3.62 5.13 -21.08
N THR A 400 3.42 6.10 -21.98
CA THR A 400 2.13 6.34 -22.61
C THR A 400 2.22 5.98 -24.09
N PHE A 401 1.40 5.01 -24.48
CA PHE A 401 1.20 4.57 -25.85
C PHE A 401 -0.01 5.30 -26.44
N PHE A 402 0.18 5.99 -27.56
CA PHE A 402 -0.90 6.66 -28.28
C PHE A 402 -1.41 5.73 -29.36
N VAL A 403 -2.69 5.38 -29.27
CA VAL A 403 -3.36 4.38 -30.10
C VAL A 403 -4.58 4.99 -30.81
N ASN A 404 -5.09 4.32 -31.85
CA ASN A 404 -6.34 4.70 -32.50
C ASN A 404 -7.59 4.32 -31.70
N HIS A 405 -7.56 3.17 -31.01
CA HIS A 405 -8.67 2.61 -30.23
C HIS A 405 -8.15 2.08 -28.90
N SER A 406 -8.29 2.86 -27.81
CA SER A 406 -7.84 2.45 -26.47
C SER A 406 -8.73 1.37 -25.87
N ASP A 407 -10.00 1.31 -26.28
CA ASP A 407 -10.97 0.29 -25.87
C ASP A 407 -10.63 -1.14 -26.35
N LEU A 408 -9.78 -1.28 -27.37
CA LEU A 408 -9.28 -2.57 -27.84
C LEU A 408 -8.11 -3.12 -27.02
N VAL A 409 -7.51 -2.33 -26.14
CA VAL A 409 -6.41 -2.77 -25.28
C VAL A 409 -6.97 -3.48 -24.06
N ASN A 410 -7.00 -4.79 -24.10
CA ASN A 410 -7.38 -5.63 -22.96
C ASN A 410 -6.16 -5.99 -22.08
N ASP A 411 -6.40 -6.58 -20.92
CA ASP A 411 -5.36 -6.95 -19.96
C ASP A 411 -4.32 -7.92 -20.54
N THR A 412 -4.74 -8.83 -21.41
CA THR A 412 -3.84 -9.78 -22.09
C THR A 412 -2.87 -9.04 -23.00
N TYR A 413 -3.36 -8.07 -23.76
CA TYR A 413 -2.52 -7.28 -24.65
C TYR A 413 -1.58 -6.35 -23.87
N GLN A 414 -2.06 -5.75 -22.80
CA GLN A 414 -1.24 -4.92 -21.92
C GLN A 414 -0.08 -5.73 -21.32
N ARG A 415 -0.35 -6.94 -20.80
CA ARG A 415 0.70 -7.86 -20.32
C ARG A 415 1.68 -8.25 -21.42
N TYR A 416 1.19 -8.49 -22.64
CA TYR A 416 2.05 -8.78 -23.78
C TYR A 416 3.02 -7.61 -24.05
N VAL A 417 2.53 -6.38 -24.10
CA VAL A 417 3.36 -5.19 -24.31
C VAL A 417 4.35 -5.02 -23.16
N GLU A 418 3.94 -5.23 -21.92
CA GLU A 418 4.81 -5.19 -20.75
C GLU A 418 5.95 -6.20 -20.86
N ASN A 419 5.65 -7.45 -21.17
CA ASN A 419 6.65 -8.50 -21.33
C ASN A 419 7.64 -8.18 -22.45
N ARG A 420 7.15 -7.61 -23.56
CA ARG A 420 8.02 -7.16 -24.67
C ARG A 420 8.90 -5.99 -24.25
N MET A 421 8.40 -5.04 -23.47
CA MET A 421 9.20 -3.94 -22.91
C MET A 421 10.29 -4.48 -21.98
N ARG A 422 9.96 -5.40 -21.08
CA ARG A 422 10.90 -6.01 -20.15
C ARG A 422 11.96 -6.85 -20.85
N SER A 423 11.63 -7.48 -21.99
CA SER A 423 12.63 -8.23 -22.79
C SER A 423 13.58 -7.33 -23.58
N THR A 424 13.16 -6.09 -23.88
CA THR A 424 13.95 -5.12 -24.66
C THR A 424 14.76 -4.19 -23.76
N PHE A 425 14.18 -3.83 -22.60
CA PHE A 425 14.78 -2.91 -21.64
C PHE A 425 14.87 -3.61 -20.28
N ASP A 426 15.98 -3.39 -19.58
CA ASP A 426 16.15 -3.93 -18.24
C ASP A 426 15.32 -3.13 -17.23
N PHE A 427 14.30 -3.78 -16.66
CA PHE A 427 13.47 -3.29 -15.55
C PHE A 427 13.45 -4.28 -14.39
N SER A 428 14.57 -4.99 -14.20
CA SER A 428 14.70 -5.96 -13.10
C SER A 428 14.50 -5.30 -11.75
N GLY A 429 13.65 -5.89 -10.91
CA GLY A 429 13.31 -5.36 -9.59
C GLY A 429 12.36 -4.15 -9.59
N THR A 430 11.89 -3.69 -10.75
CA THR A 430 11.12 -2.44 -10.85
C THR A 430 9.78 -2.64 -11.57
N PRO A 431 8.66 -2.15 -11.00
CA PRO A 431 7.39 -2.10 -11.72
C PRO A 431 7.45 -1.05 -12.84
N ILE A 432 6.72 -1.27 -13.92
CA ILE A 432 6.51 -0.27 -14.98
C ILE A 432 5.02 0.02 -15.13
N ARG A 433 4.69 1.26 -15.49
CA ARG A 433 3.31 1.69 -15.73
C ARG A 433 3.09 1.93 -17.22
N LEU A 434 2.05 1.32 -17.77
CA LEU A 434 1.68 1.46 -19.18
C LEU A 434 0.30 2.09 -19.28
N PHE A 435 0.21 3.20 -19.99
CA PHE A 435 -1.04 3.87 -20.32
C PHE A 435 -1.29 3.83 -21.82
N PHE A 436 -2.54 3.63 -22.21
CA PHE A 436 -2.95 3.64 -23.60
C PHE A 436 -3.99 4.74 -23.80
N ARG A 437 -3.62 5.78 -24.55
CA ARG A 437 -4.46 6.94 -24.80
C ARG A 437 -4.83 7.03 -26.28
N LYS A 438 -6.07 7.42 -26.57
CA LYS A 438 -6.47 7.73 -27.94
C LYS A 438 -5.72 8.97 -28.40
N LYS A 439 -5.15 8.93 -29.61
CA LYS A 439 -4.55 10.13 -30.22
C LYS A 439 -5.67 11.11 -30.52
N GLU A 440 -5.66 12.30 -29.88
CA GLU A 440 -6.55 13.40 -30.29
C GLU A 440 -6.21 13.78 -31.75
N GLN A 441 -7.20 13.74 -32.64
CA GLN A 441 -7.09 14.40 -33.92
C GLN A 441 -7.13 15.91 -33.61
N LYS A 442 -6.01 16.58 -33.84
CA LYS A 442 -6.10 18.04 -34.02
C LYS A 442 -6.94 18.26 -35.25
N ASP A 443 -8.14 18.79 -35.06
CA ASP A 443 -8.91 19.33 -36.15
C ASP A 443 -8.03 20.38 -36.88
N ALA A 444 -7.79 20.10 -38.16
CA ALA A 444 -6.98 20.94 -39.05
C ALA A 444 -7.81 22.14 -39.51
#